data_21f595ef4c9bb0c52146267e0381342d
#
_entry.id   21f595ef4c9bb0c52146267e0381342d
#
_cell.length_a   1.000
_cell.length_b   1.000
_cell.length_c   1.000
_cell.angle_alpha   90.00
_cell.angle_beta   90.00
_cell.angle_gamma   90.00
#
_symmetry.space_group_name_H-M   'P 1'
#
loop_
_entity.id
_entity.type
_entity.pdbx_description
1 polymer ?
#
loop_
_entity_poly.entity_id
_entity_poly.type
_entity_poly.pdbx_seq_one_letter_code
_entity_poly.pdbx_strand_id
1 'polypeptide(L)'
;IVVGRNSLGKNAHGIRPALYCIERMNIQMRIVKTKTYEEMSAIAAGIIGGQVLLKPNCVLGLATGSSPIGTYKDLVKSYENGILDFSEVRTVNLDEYCGLDGTNPNSYRYFMNDNLFDHVNIDKANTHVPNGHAGDLEEEAVRYESFIQSLGGIDLQLLGIGHNGHIGFNEPTDNFPATVHTVQLTESTINANSRLFER
;
A
#
# COMPACT_ATOMS: atom_id res chain seq x y z
N ILE A 1 -6.81 -10.08 -0.53
CA ILE A 1 -5.83 -9.22 0.17
C ILE A 1 -4.58 -10.05 0.42
N VAL A 2 -3.44 -9.51 0.05
CA VAL A 2 -2.12 -10.10 0.29
C VAL A 2 -1.37 -9.18 1.25
N VAL A 3 -0.75 -9.75 2.28
CA VAL A 3 0.05 -9.01 3.25
C VAL A 3 1.45 -9.59 3.22
N GLY A 4 2.45 -8.78 2.88
CA GLY A 4 3.85 -9.19 2.80
C GLY A 4 4.73 -8.42 3.78
N ARG A 5 5.76 -9.07 4.31
CA ARG A 5 6.79 -8.46 5.17
C ARG A 5 8.09 -8.37 4.40
N ASN A 6 8.73 -7.22 4.42
CA ASN A 6 10.06 -7.05 3.83
C ASN A 6 11.10 -7.08 4.97
N SER A 7 11.86 -8.16 5.07
CA SER A 7 12.99 -8.27 6.02
C SER A 7 14.29 -8.10 5.25
N LEU A 8 14.62 -6.88 4.82
CA LEU A 8 15.95 -6.58 4.33
C LEU A 8 16.83 -6.13 5.52
N GLY A 9 17.62 -7.06 6.04
CA GLY A 9 18.68 -6.78 7.00
C GLY A 9 19.73 -5.84 6.41
N LYS A 10 20.11 -4.84 7.19
CA LYS A 10 21.18 -3.89 6.90
C LYS A 10 22.51 -4.65 6.76
N ASN A 11 23.17 -4.55 5.62
CA ASN A 11 24.63 -4.51 5.55
C ASN A 11 25.06 -3.70 4.33
N ALA A 12 25.62 -2.53 4.61
CA ALA A 12 26.33 -1.70 3.66
C ALA A 12 27.73 -2.27 3.42
N HIS A 13 28.13 -2.33 2.20
CA HIS A 13 29.37 -1.97 1.52
C HIS A 13 29.66 -2.89 0.33
N GLY A 14 29.88 -2.28 -0.81
CA GLY A 14 30.54 -2.89 -1.96
C GLY A 14 29.63 -3.18 -3.14
N ILE A 15 29.74 -2.34 -4.18
CA ILE A 15 29.20 -2.54 -5.53
C ILE A 15 29.74 -3.86 -6.10
N ARG A 16 28.88 -4.88 -6.11
CA ARG A 16 29.02 -6.04 -6.98
C ARG A 16 27.69 -6.19 -7.71
N PRO A 17 27.68 -6.54 -9.03
CA PRO A 17 26.44 -6.95 -9.68
C PRO A 17 26.01 -8.23 -8.94
N ALA A 18 25.04 -8.08 -8.07
CA ALA A 18 24.49 -9.19 -7.33
C ALA A 18 23.68 -10.07 -8.30
N LEU A 19 24.31 -11.13 -8.80
CA LEU A 19 23.58 -12.37 -8.91
C LEU A 19 23.11 -12.69 -7.49
N TYR A 20 21.91 -12.23 -7.15
CA TYR A 20 21.24 -12.72 -5.97
C TYR A 20 20.99 -14.20 -6.20
N CYS A 21 21.90 -15.00 -5.69
CA CYS A 21 21.58 -16.34 -5.28
C CYS A 21 20.41 -16.15 -4.29
N ILE A 22 19.19 -16.33 -4.75
CA ILE A 22 18.02 -16.55 -3.89
C ILE A 22 18.35 -17.90 -3.23
N GLU A 23 19.16 -17.86 -2.15
CA GLU A 23 19.09 -18.94 -1.19
C GLU A 23 17.62 -19.17 -0.94
N ARG A 24 17.16 -20.39 -1.15
CA ARG A 24 15.79 -20.82 -0.92
C ARG A 24 15.44 -20.52 0.54
N MET A 25 15.08 -19.27 0.80
CA MET A 25 14.28 -18.95 1.96
C MET A 25 13.03 -19.78 1.77
N ASN A 26 12.77 -20.67 2.68
CA ASN A 26 11.55 -21.44 2.74
C ASN A 26 10.44 -20.46 3.10
N ILE A 27 10.04 -19.60 2.13
CA ILE A 27 8.96 -18.63 2.28
C ILE A 27 7.69 -19.47 2.28
N GLN A 28 7.27 -19.85 3.47
CA GLN A 28 6.03 -20.55 3.64
C GLN A 28 4.89 -19.55 3.50
N MET A 29 4.23 -19.57 2.34
CA MET A 29 3.00 -18.80 2.14
C MET A 29 1.94 -19.29 3.11
N ARG A 30 1.41 -18.38 3.94
CA ARG A 30 0.26 -18.64 4.78
C ARG A 30 -1.03 -18.28 4.04
N ILE A 31 -1.88 -19.28 3.79
CA ILE A 31 -3.20 -19.07 3.20
C ILE A 31 -4.24 -19.12 4.32
N VAL A 32 -5.03 -18.05 4.45
CA VAL A 32 -6.15 -17.97 5.39
C VAL A 32 -7.43 -17.89 4.58
N LYS A 33 -8.27 -18.93 4.68
CA LYS A 33 -9.59 -18.95 4.05
C LYS A 33 -10.62 -18.43 5.04
N THR A 34 -11.43 -17.48 4.60
CA THR A 34 -12.51 -16.89 5.40
C THR A 34 -13.86 -17.16 4.75
N LYS A 35 -14.93 -17.09 5.54
CA LYS A 35 -16.30 -17.32 5.07
C LYS A 35 -16.96 -16.03 4.62
N THR A 36 -16.56 -14.91 5.20
CA THR A 36 -17.17 -13.59 4.93
C THR A 36 -16.11 -12.52 4.70
N TYR A 37 -16.54 -11.41 4.13
CA TYR A 37 -15.73 -10.21 3.94
C TYR A 37 -15.29 -9.62 5.29
N GLU A 38 -16.19 -9.62 6.29
CA GLU A 38 -15.92 -9.09 7.62
C GLU A 38 -14.84 -9.92 8.33
N GLU A 39 -14.91 -11.25 8.23
CA GLU A 39 -13.88 -12.14 8.79
C GLU A 39 -12.51 -11.89 8.13
N MET A 40 -12.48 -11.74 6.81
CA MET A 40 -11.25 -11.39 6.08
C MET A 40 -10.70 -10.04 6.55
N SER A 41 -11.57 -9.03 6.66
CA SER A 41 -11.21 -7.68 7.08
C SER A 41 -10.63 -7.65 8.49
N ALA A 42 -11.26 -8.34 9.43
CA ALA A 42 -10.80 -8.43 10.81
C ALA A 42 -9.44 -9.13 10.93
N ILE A 43 -9.20 -10.19 10.15
CA ILE A 43 -7.90 -10.88 10.15
C ILE A 43 -6.82 -9.98 9.59
N ALA A 44 -7.09 -9.28 8.47
CA ALA A 44 -6.13 -8.33 7.89
C ALA A 44 -5.83 -7.16 8.84
N ALA A 45 -6.85 -6.60 9.49
CA ALA A 45 -6.70 -5.57 10.51
C ALA A 45 -5.87 -6.07 11.71
N GLY A 46 -6.09 -7.31 12.16
CA GLY A 46 -5.30 -7.93 13.23
C GLY A 46 -3.81 -8.07 12.87
N ILE A 47 -3.50 -8.40 11.62
CA ILE A 47 -2.11 -8.50 11.15
C ILE A 47 -1.45 -7.11 11.11
N ILE A 48 -2.13 -6.10 10.57
CA ILE A 48 -1.64 -4.72 10.51
C ILE A 48 -1.50 -4.14 11.92
N GLY A 49 -2.53 -4.30 12.76
CA GLY A 49 -2.49 -3.86 14.15
C GLY A 49 -1.36 -4.52 14.95
N GLY A 50 -1.12 -5.81 14.74
CA GLY A 50 0.03 -6.50 15.32
C GLY A 50 1.38 -5.89 14.89
N GLN A 51 1.50 -5.44 13.64
CA GLN A 51 2.70 -4.73 13.17
C GLN A 51 2.88 -3.39 13.89
N VAL A 52 1.81 -2.62 14.05
CA VAL A 52 1.84 -1.32 14.76
C VAL A 52 2.23 -1.53 16.24
N LEU A 53 1.65 -2.52 16.92
CA LEU A 53 1.98 -2.81 18.32
C LEU A 53 3.43 -3.26 18.51
N LEU A 54 3.97 -4.04 17.58
CA LEU A 54 5.35 -4.56 17.67
C LEU A 54 6.40 -3.52 17.25
N LYS A 55 6.03 -2.57 16.39
CA LYS A 55 6.90 -1.51 15.87
C LYS A 55 6.08 -0.23 15.69
N PRO A 56 5.90 0.60 16.72
CA PRO A 56 5.06 1.80 16.64
C PRO A 56 5.43 2.77 15.50
N ASN A 57 6.72 2.89 15.20
CA ASN A 57 7.24 3.72 14.10
C ASN A 57 7.36 2.95 12.77
N CYS A 58 6.52 1.93 12.54
CA CYS A 58 6.56 1.15 11.31
C CYS A 58 6.17 1.96 10.08
N VAL A 59 6.63 1.49 8.92
CA VAL A 59 6.20 1.96 7.60
C VAL A 59 5.20 0.95 7.05
N LEU A 60 3.95 1.38 6.89
CA LEU A 60 2.89 0.56 6.32
C LEU A 60 2.67 0.93 4.85
N GLY A 61 2.72 -0.08 3.98
CA GLY A 61 2.22 0.05 2.63
C GLY A 61 0.72 -0.23 2.59
N LEU A 62 -0.06 0.70 2.07
CA LEU A 62 -1.52 0.65 2.08
C LEU A 62 -2.08 0.57 0.65
N ALA A 63 -3.23 -0.06 0.53
CA ALA A 63 -3.96 -0.24 -0.72
C ALA A 63 -5.28 0.51 -0.69
N THR A 64 -5.84 0.78 -1.86
CA THR A 64 -7.13 1.44 -2.05
C THR A 64 -8.15 0.50 -2.70
N GLY A 65 -9.34 1.02 -2.98
CA GLY A 65 -10.44 0.25 -3.55
C GLY A 65 -11.40 -0.32 -2.49
N SER A 66 -12.39 -1.10 -2.92
CA SER A 66 -13.45 -1.57 -2.03
C SER A 66 -13.00 -2.67 -1.04
N SER A 67 -11.98 -3.46 -1.40
CA SER A 67 -11.56 -4.60 -0.60
C SER A 67 -10.97 -4.23 0.77
N PRO A 68 -10.12 -3.20 0.94
CA PRO A 68 -9.52 -2.87 2.23
C PRO A 68 -10.42 -2.05 3.16
N ILE A 69 -11.57 -1.54 2.72
CA ILE A 69 -12.44 -0.65 3.52
C ILE A 69 -12.80 -1.27 4.88
N GLY A 70 -13.19 -2.55 4.90
CA GLY A 70 -13.51 -3.23 6.14
C GLY A 70 -12.30 -3.35 7.09
N THR A 71 -11.11 -3.59 6.52
CA THR A 71 -9.85 -3.61 7.27
C THR A 71 -9.57 -2.25 7.93
N TYR A 72 -9.76 -1.14 7.20
CA TYR A 72 -9.58 0.20 7.76
C TYR A 72 -10.60 0.51 8.84
N LYS A 73 -11.87 0.13 8.66
CA LYS A 73 -12.90 0.27 9.71
C LYS A 73 -12.53 -0.46 11.00
N ASP A 74 -11.98 -1.67 10.91
CA ASP A 74 -11.56 -2.43 12.08
C ASP A 74 -10.30 -1.83 12.73
N LEU A 75 -9.38 -1.25 11.96
CA LEU A 75 -8.23 -0.50 12.48
C LEU A 75 -8.67 0.77 13.22
N VAL A 76 -9.60 1.55 12.65
CA VAL A 76 -10.20 2.73 13.29
C VAL A 76 -10.86 2.34 14.61
N LYS A 77 -11.69 1.29 14.61
CA LYS A 77 -12.32 0.77 15.82
C LYS A 77 -11.30 0.36 16.88
N SER A 78 -10.17 -0.24 16.47
CA SER A 78 -9.11 -0.62 17.40
C SER A 78 -8.40 0.60 18.00
N TYR A 79 -8.24 1.67 17.23
CA TYR A 79 -7.75 2.96 17.71
C TYR A 79 -8.74 3.60 18.68
N GLU A 80 -10.03 3.68 18.33
CA GLU A 80 -11.09 4.24 19.21
C GLU A 80 -11.20 3.52 20.55
N ASN A 81 -10.93 2.21 20.56
CA ASN A 81 -10.89 1.39 21.77
C ASN A 81 -9.55 1.54 22.57
N GLY A 82 -8.63 2.39 22.13
CA GLY A 82 -7.34 2.60 22.79
C GLY A 82 -6.35 1.44 22.66
N ILE A 83 -6.58 0.53 21.69
CA ILE A 83 -5.69 -0.63 21.48
C ILE A 83 -4.52 -0.25 20.56
N LEU A 84 -4.76 0.57 19.54
CA LEU A 84 -3.76 1.00 18.57
C LEU A 84 -3.47 2.49 18.71
N ASP A 85 -2.21 2.86 18.49
CA ASP A 85 -1.74 4.23 18.40
C ASP A 85 -0.98 4.40 17.06
N PHE A 86 -1.42 5.36 16.24
CA PHE A 86 -0.86 5.63 14.93
C PHE A 86 0.05 6.86 14.91
N SER A 87 0.31 7.49 16.04
CA SER A 87 1.05 8.78 16.12
C SER A 87 2.46 8.72 15.52
N GLU A 88 3.13 7.56 15.61
CA GLU A 88 4.48 7.36 15.05
C GLU A 88 4.47 6.58 13.72
N VAL A 89 3.32 6.07 13.29
CA VAL A 89 3.20 5.28 12.06
C VAL A 89 3.45 6.16 10.84
N ARG A 90 4.16 5.63 9.86
CA ARG A 90 4.32 6.21 8.53
C ARG A 90 3.64 5.33 7.50
N THR A 91 3.00 5.93 6.50
CA THR A 91 2.32 5.18 5.46
C THR A 91 2.77 5.59 4.07
N VAL A 92 2.79 4.63 3.16
CA VAL A 92 2.98 4.84 1.73
C VAL A 92 1.88 4.10 0.97
N ASN A 93 1.28 4.73 -0.03
CA ASN A 93 0.33 4.05 -0.92
C ASN A 93 1.03 3.57 -2.18
N LEU A 94 0.47 2.51 -2.77
CA LEU A 94 1.05 1.83 -3.90
C LEU A 94 0.97 2.64 -5.19
N ASP A 95 -0.12 3.39 -5.35
CA ASP A 95 -0.47 4.06 -6.60
C ASP A 95 -1.37 5.29 -6.37
N GLU A 96 -1.54 6.08 -7.44
CA GLU A 96 -2.49 7.19 -7.54
C GLU A 96 -2.85 7.39 -9.02
N TYR A 97 -4.03 7.95 -9.28
CA TYR A 97 -4.44 8.36 -10.61
C TYR A 97 -3.70 9.61 -11.08
N CYS A 98 -3.14 9.53 -12.29
CA CYS A 98 -2.53 10.69 -12.93
C CYS A 98 -3.60 11.73 -13.31
N GLY A 99 -3.29 13.01 -13.06
CA GLY A 99 -4.17 14.14 -13.36
C GLY A 99 -5.17 14.47 -12.25
N LEU A 100 -5.20 13.72 -11.14
CA LEU A 100 -6.04 14.02 -10.00
C LEU A 100 -5.25 14.71 -8.89
N ASP A 101 -5.83 15.78 -8.38
CA ASP A 101 -5.41 16.45 -7.16
C ASP A 101 -5.92 15.67 -5.93
N GLY A 102 -5.20 15.73 -4.84
CA GLY A 102 -5.53 14.98 -3.60
C GLY A 102 -6.84 15.41 -2.90
N THR A 103 -7.45 16.52 -3.33
CA THR A 103 -8.77 16.97 -2.87
C THR A 103 -9.92 16.41 -3.74
N ASN A 104 -9.59 15.83 -4.90
CA ASN A 104 -10.58 15.22 -5.77
C ASN A 104 -11.15 13.95 -5.11
N PRO A 105 -12.47 13.79 -4.99
CA PRO A 105 -13.11 12.63 -4.36
C PRO A 105 -12.74 11.28 -4.97
N ASN A 106 -12.23 11.27 -6.20
CA ASN A 106 -11.81 10.06 -6.89
C ASN A 106 -10.30 9.76 -6.73
N SER A 107 -9.53 10.63 -6.06
CA SER A 107 -8.12 10.37 -5.80
C SER A 107 -7.94 9.35 -4.67
N TYR A 108 -6.85 8.63 -4.71
CA TYR A 108 -6.50 7.69 -3.63
C TYR A 108 -6.06 8.41 -2.37
N ARG A 109 -5.51 9.61 -2.47
CA ARG A 109 -5.28 10.49 -1.32
C ARG A 109 -6.60 10.78 -0.59
N TYR A 110 -7.63 11.20 -1.33
CA TYR A 110 -8.95 11.45 -0.75
C TYR A 110 -9.52 10.17 -0.11
N PHE A 111 -9.47 9.05 -0.84
CA PHE A 111 -9.92 7.76 -0.34
C PHE A 111 -9.26 7.39 1.00
N MET A 112 -7.94 7.57 1.11
CA MET A 112 -7.21 7.24 2.33
C MET A 112 -7.57 8.16 3.50
N ASN A 113 -7.77 9.44 3.24
CA ASN A 113 -8.24 10.38 4.25
C ASN A 113 -9.62 9.95 4.76
N ASP A 114 -10.58 9.72 3.87
CA ASP A 114 -11.96 9.38 4.19
C ASP A 114 -12.11 8.02 4.91
N ASN A 115 -11.26 7.05 4.62
CA ASN A 115 -11.41 5.69 5.17
C ASN A 115 -10.49 5.37 6.35
N LEU A 116 -9.39 6.13 6.56
CA LEU A 116 -8.44 5.84 7.64
C LEU A 116 -7.85 7.10 8.27
N PHE A 117 -7.20 7.97 7.48
CA PHE A 117 -6.31 8.97 8.06
C PHE A 117 -7.03 10.05 8.87
N ASP A 118 -8.29 10.38 8.57
CA ASP A 118 -9.09 11.35 9.31
C ASP A 118 -9.72 10.78 10.59
N HIS A 119 -9.61 9.45 10.78
CA HIS A 119 -10.27 8.72 11.86
C HIS A 119 -9.29 8.19 12.93
N VAL A 120 -7.98 8.40 12.74
CA VAL A 120 -6.94 7.98 13.69
C VAL A 120 -5.98 9.12 13.97
N ASN A 121 -5.12 8.98 15.00
CA ASN A 121 -4.17 10.02 15.39
C ASN A 121 -2.86 10.06 14.58
N ILE A 122 -2.88 9.57 13.33
CA ILE A 122 -1.70 9.65 12.48
C ILE A 122 -1.40 11.10 12.10
N ASP A 123 -0.13 11.50 12.18
CA ASP A 123 0.29 12.78 11.63
C ASP A 123 0.15 12.72 10.09
N LYS A 124 -0.59 13.67 9.51
CA LYS A 124 -0.77 13.76 8.05
C LYS A 124 0.54 13.93 7.30
N ALA A 125 1.56 14.53 7.92
CA ALA A 125 2.90 14.62 7.37
C ALA A 125 3.59 13.25 7.22
N ASN A 126 3.10 12.23 7.93
CA ASN A 126 3.58 10.86 7.86
C ASN A 126 2.78 9.98 6.87
N THR A 127 1.83 10.56 6.14
CA THR A 127 1.00 9.84 5.19
C THR A 127 1.37 10.22 3.75
N HIS A 128 1.77 9.26 2.94
CA HIS A 128 2.31 9.53 1.62
C HIS A 128 1.57 8.72 0.54
N VAL A 129 1.13 9.44 -0.48
CA VAL A 129 0.53 8.90 -1.71
C VAL A 129 1.27 9.56 -2.86
N PRO A 130 1.55 8.88 -3.99
CA PRO A 130 2.18 9.52 -5.14
C PRO A 130 1.40 10.77 -5.57
N ASN A 131 2.09 11.81 -6.02
CA ASN A 131 1.43 13.01 -6.49
C ASN A 131 0.98 12.85 -7.95
N GLY A 132 -0.25 12.38 -8.15
CA GLY A 132 -0.84 12.21 -9.49
C GLY A 132 -1.00 13.51 -10.28
N HIS A 133 -0.91 14.69 -9.63
CA HIS A 133 -1.01 16.01 -10.26
C HIS A 133 0.35 16.71 -10.42
N ALA A 134 1.46 15.96 -10.35
CA ALA A 134 2.79 16.50 -10.59
C ALA A 134 2.93 16.98 -12.05
N GLY A 135 3.69 18.07 -12.24
CA GLY A 135 3.95 18.62 -13.57
C GLY A 135 4.81 17.68 -14.45
N ASP A 136 5.65 16.87 -13.83
CA ASP A 136 6.42 15.78 -14.45
C ASP A 136 6.22 14.50 -13.64
N LEU A 137 5.54 13.52 -14.23
CA LEU A 137 5.20 12.27 -13.56
C LEU A 137 6.40 11.32 -13.46
N GLU A 138 7.36 11.41 -14.38
CA GLU A 138 8.58 10.59 -14.32
C GLU A 138 9.49 11.09 -13.19
N GLU A 139 9.62 12.41 -13.04
CA GLU A 139 10.35 13.02 -11.92
C GLU A 139 9.68 12.65 -10.58
N GLU A 140 8.34 12.69 -10.52
CA GLU A 140 7.60 12.26 -9.34
C GLU A 140 7.81 10.79 -9.02
N ALA A 141 7.84 9.91 -10.01
CA ALA A 141 8.10 8.49 -9.82
C ALA A 141 9.48 8.25 -9.18
N VAL A 142 10.51 8.93 -9.68
CA VAL A 142 11.87 8.88 -9.13
C VAL A 142 11.91 9.44 -7.69
N ARG A 143 11.23 10.57 -7.47
CA ARG A 143 11.13 11.19 -6.14
C ARG A 143 10.46 10.25 -5.14
N TYR A 144 9.33 9.65 -5.52
CA TYR A 144 8.55 8.77 -4.63
C TYR A 144 9.31 7.48 -4.32
N GLU A 145 9.97 6.87 -5.30
CA GLU A 145 10.86 5.72 -5.09
C GLU A 145 11.98 6.06 -4.09
N SER A 146 12.68 7.17 -4.32
CA SER A 146 13.78 7.64 -3.45
C SER A 146 13.27 7.92 -2.03
N PHE A 147 12.06 8.46 -1.92
CA PHE A 147 11.41 8.72 -0.65
C PHE A 147 11.14 7.41 0.12
N ILE A 148 10.55 6.39 -0.52
CA ILE A 148 10.32 5.07 0.11
C ILE A 148 11.64 4.46 0.59
N GLN A 149 12.70 4.55 -0.21
CA GLN A 149 14.04 4.08 0.17
C GLN A 149 14.58 4.84 1.39
N SER A 150 14.35 6.15 1.47
CA SER A 150 14.78 6.99 2.60
C SER A 150 14.11 6.62 3.92
N LEU A 151 12.90 6.04 3.87
CA LEU A 151 12.18 5.51 5.04
C LEU A 151 12.79 4.20 5.57
N GLY A 152 13.72 3.59 4.83
CA GLY A 152 14.29 2.27 5.12
C GLY A 152 13.45 1.13 4.56
N GLY A 153 12.52 1.42 3.67
CA GLY A 153 11.59 0.46 3.05
C GLY A 153 10.28 0.30 3.83
N ILE A 154 9.47 -0.64 3.39
CA ILE A 154 8.12 -0.91 3.92
C ILE A 154 8.19 -2.13 4.84
N ASP A 155 7.71 -2.00 6.08
CA ASP A 155 7.70 -3.10 7.05
C ASP A 155 6.60 -4.13 6.76
N LEU A 156 5.43 -3.65 6.34
CA LEU A 156 4.28 -4.48 6.02
C LEU A 156 3.48 -3.83 4.90
N GLN A 157 3.25 -4.57 3.81
CA GLN A 157 2.48 -4.10 2.65
C GLN A 157 1.13 -4.81 2.56
N LEU A 158 0.05 -4.05 2.53
CA LEU A 158 -1.29 -4.52 2.18
C LEU A 158 -1.44 -4.45 0.65
N LEU A 159 -1.84 -5.56 0.03
CA LEU A 159 -2.05 -5.65 -1.42
C LEU A 159 -3.42 -6.27 -1.72
N GLY A 160 -4.05 -5.78 -2.79
CA GLY A 160 -5.15 -6.45 -3.46
C GLY A 160 -4.65 -7.23 -4.67
N ILE A 161 -5.46 -8.17 -5.17
CA ILE A 161 -5.25 -8.84 -6.45
C ILE A 161 -6.48 -8.58 -7.31
N GLY A 162 -6.28 -8.00 -8.48
CA GLY A 162 -7.34 -7.77 -9.45
C GLY A 162 -7.82 -9.04 -10.14
N HIS A 163 -8.93 -8.96 -10.89
CA HIS A 163 -9.55 -10.09 -11.56
C HIS A 163 -8.63 -10.78 -12.57
N ASN A 164 -7.74 -10.04 -13.22
CA ASN A 164 -6.75 -10.52 -14.17
C ASN A 164 -5.38 -10.80 -13.52
N GLY A 165 -5.26 -10.68 -12.18
CA GLY A 165 -4.04 -10.91 -11.42
C GLY A 165 -3.17 -9.65 -11.24
N HIS A 166 -3.62 -8.46 -11.66
CA HIS A 166 -2.87 -7.22 -11.41
C HIS A 166 -2.75 -6.91 -9.91
N ILE A 167 -1.63 -6.30 -9.54
CA ILE A 167 -1.36 -5.76 -8.20
C ILE A 167 -1.06 -4.27 -8.35
N GLY A 168 -1.78 -3.42 -7.61
CA GLY A 168 -1.80 -1.99 -7.87
C GLY A 168 -2.35 -1.73 -9.27
N PHE A 169 -1.69 -0.86 -10.03
CA PHE A 169 -2.00 -0.66 -11.45
C PHE A 169 -1.10 -1.46 -12.40
N ASN A 170 -0.27 -2.39 -11.88
CA ASN A 170 0.59 -3.22 -12.70
C ASN A 170 -0.21 -4.34 -13.36
N GLU A 171 -0.52 -4.16 -14.63
CA GLU A 171 -1.17 -5.16 -15.47
C GLU A 171 -0.27 -6.37 -15.72
N PRO A 172 -0.85 -7.57 -15.98
CA PRO A 172 -0.06 -8.74 -16.34
C PRO A 172 0.81 -8.48 -17.56
N THR A 173 2.11 -8.71 -17.42
CA THR A 173 3.12 -8.50 -18.45
C THR A 173 4.30 -9.43 -18.24
N ASP A 174 5.10 -9.66 -19.28
CA ASP A 174 6.32 -10.47 -19.20
C ASP A 174 7.47 -9.73 -18.50
N ASN A 175 7.40 -8.41 -18.38
CA ASN A 175 8.41 -7.57 -17.75
C ASN A 175 7.77 -6.70 -16.67
N PHE A 176 8.25 -6.84 -15.43
CA PHE A 176 7.84 -6.01 -14.32
C PHE A 176 8.89 -4.93 -14.06
N PRO A 177 8.55 -3.64 -14.17
CA PRO A 177 9.43 -2.56 -13.73
C PRO A 177 9.81 -2.75 -12.26
N ALA A 178 11.07 -2.45 -11.94
CA ALA A 178 11.59 -2.64 -10.58
C ALA A 178 11.32 -1.45 -9.64
N THR A 179 10.85 -0.33 -10.17
CA THR A 179 10.69 0.94 -9.47
C THR A 179 9.34 1.55 -9.73
N VAL A 180 8.99 2.59 -9.01
CA VAL A 180 7.79 3.41 -9.27
C VAL A 180 7.83 3.95 -10.70
N HIS A 181 6.74 3.87 -11.41
CA HIS A 181 6.62 4.25 -12.82
C HIS A 181 5.18 4.58 -13.19
N THR A 182 5.00 5.25 -14.31
CA THR A 182 3.68 5.49 -14.89
C THR A 182 3.20 4.28 -15.69
N VAL A 183 1.91 3.99 -15.63
CA VAL A 183 1.29 2.91 -16.39
C VAL A 183 0.06 3.39 -17.13
N GLN A 184 -0.23 2.78 -18.28
CA GLN A 184 -1.51 2.90 -18.94
C GLN A 184 -2.39 1.72 -18.54
N LEU A 185 -3.58 2.02 -18.03
CA LEU A 185 -4.55 1.01 -17.67
C LEU A 185 -5.18 0.40 -18.92
N THR A 186 -5.45 -0.90 -18.87
CA THR A 186 -6.21 -1.57 -19.93
C THR A 186 -7.67 -1.11 -19.89
N GLU A 187 -8.39 -1.20 -21.03
CA GLU A 187 -9.82 -0.91 -21.09
C GLU A 187 -10.63 -1.71 -20.08
N SER A 188 -10.23 -2.95 -19.82
CA SER A 188 -10.86 -3.82 -18.81
C SER A 188 -10.74 -3.22 -17.41
N THR A 189 -9.56 -2.72 -17.04
CA THR A 189 -9.32 -2.09 -15.73
C THR A 189 -10.02 -0.74 -15.64
N ILE A 190 -10.00 0.06 -16.71
CA ILE A 190 -10.74 1.33 -16.78
C ILE A 190 -12.23 1.08 -16.56
N ASN A 191 -12.84 0.13 -17.28
CA ASN A 191 -14.25 -0.21 -17.15
C ASN A 191 -14.60 -0.76 -15.75
N ALA A 192 -13.73 -1.59 -15.17
CA ALA A 192 -13.93 -2.10 -13.82
C ALA A 192 -13.90 -0.99 -12.74
N ASN A 193 -13.12 0.07 -12.99
CA ASN A 193 -12.96 1.20 -12.07
C ASN A 193 -13.92 2.37 -12.36
N SER A 194 -14.54 2.43 -13.55
CA SER A 194 -15.45 3.53 -13.95
C SER A 194 -16.57 3.79 -12.94
N ARG A 195 -17.09 2.73 -12.31
CA ARG A 195 -18.08 2.82 -11.23
C ARG A 195 -17.63 3.67 -10.03
N LEU A 196 -16.33 3.90 -9.87
CA LEU A 196 -15.77 4.74 -8.80
C LEU A 196 -15.83 6.23 -9.17
N PHE A 197 -16.03 6.56 -10.46
CA PHE A 197 -16.10 7.91 -11.01
C PHE A 197 -17.54 8.38 -11.30
N GLU A 198 -18.54 7.53 -11.13
CA GLU A 198 -19.97 7.82 -11.38
C GLU A 198 -20.69 8.39 -10.13
N ARG A 199 -19.97 9.00 -9.20
CA ARG A 199 -20.55 9.59 -7.96
C ARG A 199 -20.68 11.08 -8.07
#